data_eb19e4f927151f134cd177633521e03b
#
_entry.id   eb19e4f927151f134cd177633521e03b
#
_cell.length_a   1.000
_cell.length_b   1.000
_cell.length_c   1.000
_cell.angle_alpha   90.00
_cell.angle_beta   90.00
_cell.angle_gamma   90.00
#
_symmetry.space_group_name_H-M   'P 1'
#
loop_
_entity.id
_entity.type
_entity.pdbx_description
1 polymer ?
#
loop_
_entity_poly.entity_id
_entity_poly.type
_entity_poly.pdbx_seq_one_letter_code
_entity_poly.pdbx_strand_id
1 'polypeptide(L)'
;MMNAENIMKVKSWVIEKAQNEAKRYNMWFNIPDCGRDSEGMHVLTSDGYDFIIVEEILSETEKAVKVRIATGWTDGSSKGWTTWIPKSQIAQ
;
A
#
# COMPACT_ATOMS: atom_id res chain seq x y z
N MET A 1 -18.12 4.55 -10.60
CA MET A 1 -17.50 4.34 -10.22
C MET A 1 -16.66 4.53 -9.62
N MET A 2 -16.39 4.38 -9.48
CA MET A 2 -15.66 4.51 -8.73
C MET A 2 -14.56 4.85 -8.78
N ASN A 3 -14.04 5.61 -8.52
CA ASN A 3 -12.92 5.76 -8.44
C ASN A 3 -12.40 4.94 -7.59
N ALA A 4 -12.69 4.37 -7.33
CA ALA A 4 -12.35 3.36 -6.64
C ALA A 4 -11.06 3.15 -6.01
N GLU A 5 -10.14 4.01 -6.17
CA GLU A 5 -8.88 3.80 -5.52
C GLU A 5 -8.94 4.33 -4.11
N ASN A 6 -8.82 3.43 -3.16
CA ASN A 6 -8.71 3.79 -1.76
C ASN A 6 -7.23 3.92 -1.44
N ILE A 7 -6.75 5.15 -1.41
CA ILE A 7 -5.35 5.42 -1.10
C ILE A 7 -5.22 5.60 0.40
N MET A 8 -4.30 4.87 0.99
CA MET A 8 -4.05 4.94 2.42
C MET A 8 -2.64 5.46 2.66
N LYS A 9 -2.51 6.44 3.55
CA LYS A 9 -1.22 7.01 3.91
C LYS A 9 -0.75 6.36 5.20
N VAL A 10 0.38 5.65 5.14
CA VAL A 10 0.86 4.81 6.24
C VAL A 10 2.34 5.08 6.48
N LYS A 11 2.79 4.91 7.71
CA LYS A 11 4.21 5.05 8.03
C LYS A 11 5.05 4.20 7.10
N SER A 12 6.11 4.80 6.58
CA SER A 12 6.96 4.15 5.58
C SER A 12 7.53 2.82 6.06
N TRP A 13 7.91 2.70 7.34
CA TRP A 13 8.49 1.46 7.84
C TRP A 13 7.50 0.28 7.79
N VAL A 14 6.20 0.58 7.97
CA VAL A 14 5.16 -0.46 7.87
C VAL A 14 5.06 -0.95 6.45
N ILE A 15 5.08 -0.04 5.49
CA ILE A 15 5.01 -0.38 4.06
C ILE A 15 6.26 -1.16 3.65
N GLU A 16 7.43 -0.72 4.09
CA GLU A 16 8.67 -1.42 3.76
C GLU A 16 8.69 -2.85 4.29
N LYS A 17 8.23 -3.03 5.53
CA LYS A 17 8.16 -4.35 6.12
C LYS A 17 7.24 -5.26 5.31
N ALA A 18 6.05 -4.75 4.96
CA ALA A 18 5.08 -5.52 4.17
C ALA A 18 5.62 -5.80 2.77
N GLN A 19 6.28 -4.82 2.16
CA GLN A 19 6.86 -4.98 0.83
C GLN A 19 7.97 -6.03 0.83
N ASN A 20 8.79 -6.07 1.88
CA ASN A 20 9.84 -7.07 1.99
C ASN A 20 9.27 -8.48 2.10
N GLU A 21 8.13 -8.63 2.75
CA GLU A 21 7.45 -9.92 2.81
C GLU A 21 6.85 -10.29 1.46
N ALA A 22 6.17 -9.34 0.82
CA ALA A 22 5.54 -9.59 -0.48
C ALA A 22 6.56 -9.87 -1.57
N LYS A 23 7.72 -9.27 -1.48
CA LYS A 23 8.81 -9.45 -2.45
C LYS A 23 9.23 -10.92 -2.56
N ARG A 24 9.11 -11.67 -1.47
CA ARG A 24 9.45 -13.11 -1.50
C ARG A 24 8.55 -13.89 -2.43
N TYR A 25 7.38 -13.32 -2.77
CA TYR A 25 6.41 -13.95 -3.66
C TYR A 25 6.32 -13.20 -4.98
N ASN A 26 7.32 -12.38 -5.29
CA ASN A 26 7.39 -11.57 -6.51
C ASN A 26 6.23 -10.60 -6.64
N MET A 27 5.75 -10.09 -5.51
CA MET A 27 4.70 -9.08 -5.48
C MET A 27 5.28 -7.73 -5.13
N TRP A 28 4.93 -6.72 -5.93
CA TRP A 28 5.42 -5.35 -5.73
C TRP A 28 4.21 -4.43 -5.61
N PHE A 29 4.19 -3.62 -4.55
CA PHE A 29 3.07 -2.72 -4.32
C PHE A 29 3.02 -1.66 -5.41
N ASN A 30 1.80 -1.41 -5.92
CA ASN A 30 1.59 -0.32 -6.85
C ASN A 30 1.71 1.01 -6.12
N ILE A 31 2.29 1.98 -6.78
CA ILE A 31 2.45 3.32 -6.22
C ILE A 31 1.38 4.21 -6.84
N PRO A 32 0.49 4.81 -6.02
CA PRO A 32 -0.54 5.69 -6.57
C PRO A 32 0.08 6.97 -7.12
N ASP A 33 -0.65 7.65 -7.99
CA ASP A 33 -0.14 8.85 -8.64
C ASP A 33 0.29 9.92 -7.66
N CYS A 34 -0.36 10.03 -6.52
CA CYS A 34 0.03 11.01 -5.50
C CYS A 34 1.39 10.72 -4.87
N GLY A 35 1.92 9.52 -5.07
CA GLY A 35 3.26 9.15 -4.61
C GLY A 35 4.31 9.20 -5.71
N ARG A 36 3.98 9.80 -6.86
CA ARG A 36 4.90 9.89 -8.00
C ARG A 36 5.14 11.33 -8.39
N ASP A 37 6.32 11.61 -8.92
CA ASP A 37 6.61 12.94 -9.44
C ASP A 37 6.13 13.05 -10.90
N SER A 38 6.46 14.17 -11.57
CA SER A 38 6.01 14.41 -12.94
C SER A 38 6.60 13.42 -13.94
N GLU A 39 7.66 12.73 -13.58
CA GLU A 39 8.29 11.72 -14.43
C GLU A 39 7.84 10.32 -14.09
N GLY A 40 6.89 10.18 -13.19
CA GLY A 40 6.36 8.88 -12.80
C GLY A 40 7.20 8.12 -11.79
N MET A 41 8.21 8.76 -11.21
CA MET A 41 9.09 8.12 -10.24
C MET A 41 8.52 8.23 -8.83
N HIS A 42 8.74 7.18 -8.02
CA HIS A 42 8.29 7.17 -6.64
C HIS A 42 9.02 8.26 -5.85
N VAL A 43 8.26 9.06 -5.12
CA VAL A 43 8.80 10.14 -4.29
C VAL A 43 8.50 9.84 -2.84
N LEU A 44 9.53 9.80 -2.00
CA LEU A 44 9.35 9.62 -0.57
C LEU A 44 8.86 10.93 0.05
N THR A 45 7.89 10.81 0.94
CA THR A 45 7.40 12.00 1.63
C THR A 45 8.38 12.40 2.73
N SER A 46 8.39 13.67 3.08
CA SER A 46 9.30 14.17 4.11
C SER A 46 8.79 13.90 5.52
N ASP A 47 7.56 13.45 5.67
CA ASP A 47 6.95 13.24 6.99
C ASP A 47 7.03 11.79 7.49
N GLY A 48 7.73 10.93 6.77
CA GLY A 48 7.89 9.53 7.19
C GLY A 48 6.71 8.64 6.83
N TYR A 49 5.81 9.12 5.99
CA TYR A 49 4.68 8.34 5.50
C TYR A 49 4.85 8.07 4.01
N ASP A 50 4.10 7.09 3.54
CA ASP A 50 4.04 6.79 2.11
C ASP A 50 2.63 6.31 1.80
N PHE A 51 2.35 6.03 0.54
CA PHE A 51 1.00 5.72 0.09
C PHE A 51 0.91 4.31 -0.46
N ILE A 52 -0.21 3.65 -0.18
CA ILE A 52 -0.54 2.36 -0.78
C ILE A 52 -1.94 2.45 -1.37
N ILE A 53 -2.22 1.59 -2.34
CA ILE A 53 -3.56 1.47 -2.89
C ILE A 53 -4.20 0.26 -2.24
N VAL A 54 -5.29 0.48 -1.51
CA VAL A 54 -6.01 -0.58 -0.81
C VAL A 54 -7.17 -1.03 -1.69
N GLU A 55 -7.14 -2.27 -2.12
CA GLU A 55 -8.21 -2.83 -2.95
C GLU A 55 -9.44 -3.15 -2.13
N GLU A 56 -9.23 -3.63 -0.91
CA GLU A 56 -10.33 -4.04 -0.07
C GLU A 56 -9.91 -4.07 1.39
N ILE A 57 -10.81 -3.68 2.27
CA ILE A 57 -10.61 -3.84 3.71
C ILE A 57 -11.31 -5.15 4.09
N LEU A 58 -10.53 -6.12 4.52
CA LEU A 58 -11.02 -7.49 4.75
C LEU A 58 -11.51 -7.70 6.17
N SER A 59 -10.93 -7.02 7.13
CA SER A 59 -11.30 -7.16 8.53
C SER A 59 -10.79 -5.97 9.30
N GLU A 60 -11.33 -5.76 10.47
CA GLU A 60 -10.94 -4.62 11.29
C GLU A 60 -11.09 -4.98 12.76
N THR A 61 -10.09 -4.61 13.55
CA THR A 61 -10.19 -4.69 15.00
C THR A 61 -10.06 -3.29 15.56
N GLU A 62 -10.09 -3.17 16.88
CA GLU A 62 -9.94 -1.87 17.52
C GLU A 62 -8.58 -1.24 17.20
N LYS A 63 -7.52 -2.05 17.06
CA LYS A 63 -6.16 -1.55 16.90
C LYS A 63 -5.55 -1.71 15.52
N ALA A 64 -6.16 -2.49 14.66
CA ALA A 64 -5.57 -2.81 13.36
C ALA A 64 -6.63 -3.04 12.30
N VAL A 65 -6.22 -2.91 11.04
CA VAL A 65 -7.09 -3.19 9.91
C VAL A 65 -6.35 -4.15 8.98
N LYS A 66 -7.08 -5.17 8.49
CA LYS A 66 -6.54 -6.11 7.51
C LYS A 66 -6.95 -5.66 6.13
N VAL A 67 -5.98 -5.45 5.27
CA VAL A 67 -6.22 -4.90 3.94
C VAL A 67 -5.57 -5.75 2.88
N ARG A 68 -6.10 -5.66 1.66
CA ARG A 68 -5.43 -6.21 0.49
C ARG A 68 -4.88 -5.02 -0.29
N ILE A 69 -3.55 -4.98 -0.42
CA ILE A 69 -2.84 -3.90 -1.09
C ILE A 69 -2.68 -4.27 -2.56
N ALA A 70 -2.96 -3.33 -3.45
CA ALA A 70 -2.82 -3.54 -4.89
C ALA A 70 -1.36 -3.80 -5.24
N THR A 71 -1.10 -4.87 -6.01
CA THR A 71 0.24 -5.24 -6.44
C THR A 71 0.27 -5.47 -7.94
N GLY A 72 1.46 -5.36 -8.52
CA GLY A 72 1.69 -5.69 -9.91
C GLY A 72 2.62 -6.89 -10.03
N TRP A 73 2.53 -7.57 -11.14
CA TRP A 73 3.40 -8.67 -11.50
C TRP A 73 4.13 -8.33 -12.78
N THR A 74 5.28 -8.92 -12.97
CA THR A 74 6.03 -8.73 -14.21
C THR A 74 5.27 -9.26 -15.41
N ASP A 75 4.35 -10.20 -15.20
CA ASP A 75 3.54 -10.76 -16.28
C ASP A 75 2.23 -9.97 -16.50
N GLY A 76 2.06 -8.85 -15.82
CA GLY A 76 0.87 -8.03 -16.00
C GLY A 76 -0.33 -8.41 -15.16
N SER A 77 -0.24 -9.49 -14.40
CA SER A 77 -1.35 -9.86 -13.51
C SER A 77 -1.28 -9.09 -12.20
N SER A 78 -2.35 -9.15 -11.43
CA SER A 78 -2.43 -8.46 -10.14
C SER A 78 -3.20 -9.34 -9.17
N LYS A 79 -2.61 -9.62 -8.01
CA LYS A 79 -3.25 -10.47 -7.02
C LYS A 79 -3.50 -9.80 -5.69
N GLY A 80 -2.81 -8.73 -5.40
CA GLY A 80 -2.93 -8.06 -4.11
C GLY A 80 -2.21 -8.81 -2.99
N TRP A 81 -1.72 -8.05 -2.03
CA TRP A 81 -1.05 -8.58 -0.85
C TRP A 81 -1.87 -8.28 0.38
N THR A 82 -2.21 -9.31 1.15
CA THR A 82 -3.03 -9.17 2.35
C THR A 82 -2.13 -9.02 3.57
N THR A 83 -2.36 -7.99 4.36
CA THR A 83 -1.58 -7.75 5.56
C THR A 83 -2.39 -6.96 6.58
N TRP A 84 -1.95 -7.01 7.84
CA TRP A 84 -2.53 -6.19 8.90
C TRP A 84 -1.73 -4.91 9.04
N ILE A 85 -2.43 -3.80 9.19
CA ILE A 85 -1.80 -2.49 9.40
C ILE A 85 -2.30 -1.92 10.72
N PRO A 86 -1.39 -1.58 11.65
CA PRO A 86 -1.80 -0.97 12.91
C PRO A 86 -2.43 0.40 12.65
N LYS A 87 -3.59 0.64 13.23
CA LYS A 87 -4.29 1.92 13.03
C LYS A 87 -3.46 3.12 13.48
N SER A 88 -2.61 2.93 14.49
CA SER A 88 -1.74 4.00 14.97
C SER A 88 -0.70 4.45 13.95
N GLN A 89 -0.44 3.64 12.92
CA GLN A 89 0.55 3.95 11.90
C GLN A 89 -0.09 4.50 10.62
N ILE A 90 -1.40 4.67 10.61
CA ILE A 90 -2.12 5.24 9.48
C ILE A 90 -2.31 6.72 9.76
N ALA A 91 -2.02 7.56 8.76
CA ALA A 91 -2.20 9.01 8.92
C ALA A 91 -3.70 9.32 9.04
N GLN A 92 -4.00 10.22 9.94
CA GLN A 92 -5.39 10.65 10.15
C GLN A 92 -5.74 11.84 9.26
#